data_c1b8122b26c6f21c713976eb799f8dc7
#
_entry.id   c1b8122b26c6f21c713976eb799f8dc7
#
_cell.length_a   1.000
_cell.length_b   1.000
_cell.length_c   1.000
_cell.angle_alpha   90.00
_cell.angle_beta   90.00
_cell.angle_gamma   90.00
#
_symmetry.space_group_name_H-M   'P 1'
#
loop_
_entity.id
_entity.type
_entity.pdbx_description
1 polymer ?
#
loop_
_entity_poly.entity_id
_entity_poly.type
_entity_poly.pdbx_seq_one_letter_code
_entity_poly.pdbx_strand_id
1 'polypeptide(L)'
;MEQKKNEEEIEIPEWAEGAVFYQLFVDRFARSKNHLNDLVNGRNYRSWGDEVNWRRNNDGKFTNNDFYGGDLKGIKEKIPYFKLLGVDVLYLSPINFSTFRYDRYAATNHLMIDPDVGTFDDLKELHDEANKNDLHIIQDIAFNHCSIDNSFYVNAINNSNSEYKDWFKRNNDGNISFWYGFKDMPEFNQYYKGYQEYVYGNNGVIAKYAPYVDGFRLDLAEILEPFFLKEIRQQANKYSPHLTVGEFWQNPDPRLIGKAIDVPTSYPLTNAILKGVAYGEFEYLNSLTKEMISKYPRKYLNSFLVSLDTHDTIRVLTLLGRLDLMRTGMMDIWKIDEPPTRWHRDGKFYTDEFRQFEYDNDKLSDEQLKNAIELLRLAMVIQYFYIGSPCLYYGTEIGMQGFKDPFNRRCMDWTDEKNDATRSKLFNFVVQLGRFRKLFDFSNAEFPNVVARDSEVFCFTRKSGEHTLFVAVNRGKTERILKVVPEEFKNEVTSTFSYNCIDLQILLPKGFLIIIK
;
A
#
# COMPACT_ATOMS: atom_id res chain seq x y z
N MET A 1 24.44 -13.98 -37.72
CA MET A 1 23.27 -13.09 -37.61
C MET A 1 22.17 -13.85 -36.89
N GLU A 2 22.22 -13.86 -35.56
CA GLU A 2 21.13 -14.39 -34.74
C GLU A 2 19.99 -13.42 -34.80
N GLN A 3 18.80 -13.92 -35.18
CA GLN A 3 17.57 -13.20 -35.16
C GLN A 3 17.34 -12.75 -33.71
N LYS A 4 17.40 -11.43 -33.44
CA LYS A 4 16.74 -10.85 -32.26
C LYS A 4 15.25 -11.30 -32.31
N LYS A 5 14.87 -12.26 -31.47
CA LYS A 5 13.47 -12.43 -31.11
C LYS A 5 12.98 -11.05 -30.67
N ASN A 6 11.98 -10.50 -31.35
CA ASN A 6 11.23 -9.38 -30.82
C ASN A 6 10.74 -9.83 -29.43
N GLU A 7 11.29 -9.26 -28.37
CA GLU A 7 10.70 -9.35 -27.04
C GLU A 7 9.32 -8.67 -27.21
N GLU A 8 8.25 -9.44 -27.11
CA GLU A 8 6.89 -8.88 -27.06
C GLU A 8 6.89 -7.90 -25.89
N GLU A 9 6.52 -6.67 -26.17
CA GLU A 9 6.47 -5.62 -25.15
C GLU A 9 5.31 -5.98 -24.23
N ILE A 10 5.61 -6.46 -23.00
CA ILE A 10 4.60 -6.77 -21.99
C ILE A 10 3.99 -5.44 -21.55
N GLU A 11 2.69 -5.27 -21.77
CA GLU A 11 1.95 -4.09 -21.35
C GLU A 11 1.35 -4.27 -19.95
N ILE A 12 1.10 -3.16 -19.26
CA ILE A 12 0.32 -3.16 -18.02
C ILE A 12 -1.08 -3.74 -18.30
N PRO A 13 -1.62 -4.64 -17.46
CA PRO A 13 -2.96 -5.17 -17.66
C PRO A 13 -4.02 -4.06 -17.68
N GLU A 14 -4.96 -4.13 -18.60
CA GLU A 14 -6.03 -3.13 -18.77
C GLU A 14 -6.83 -2.90 -17.47
N TRP A 15 -7.09 -3.97 -16.70
CA TRP A 15 -7.82 -3.90 -15.44
C TRP A 15 -7.09 -3.08 -14.37
N ALA A 16 -5.76 -2.91 -14.47
CA ALA A 16 -4.96 -2.17 -13.49
C ALA A 16 -4.95 -0.65 -13.75
N GLU A 17 -5.29 -0.24 -14.96
CA GLU A 17 -5.26 1.17 -15.34
C GLU A 17 -6.37 1.97 -14.61
N GLY A 18 -5.95 2.89 -13.75
CA GLY A 18 -6.88 3.71 -12.96
C GLY A 18 -7.64 2.97 -11.86
N ALA A 19 -7.30 1.72 -11.57
CA ALA A 19 -7.94 0.87 -10.57
C ALA A 19 -7.83 1.43 -9.15
N VAL A 20 -8.78 1.06 -8.29
CA VAL A 20 -8.79 1.33 -6.85
C VAL A 20 -8.27 0.09 -6.12
N PHE A 21 -7.17 0.25 -5.39
CA PHE A 21 -6.56 -0.82 -4.62
C PHE A 21 -7.00 -0.75 -3.15
N TYR A 22 -7.07 -1.92 -2.51
CA TYR A 22 -7.28 -2.04 -1.09
C TYR A 22 -6.21 -2.96 -0.48
N GLN A 23 -5.31 -2.37 0.32
CA GLN A 23 -4.21 -3.10 0.96
C GLN A 23 -4.69 -3.77 2.24
N LEU A 24 -4.59 -5.08 2.25
CA LEU A 24 -4.95 -5.95 3.36
C LEU A 24 -3.70 -6.39 4.14
N PHE A 25 -3.74 -6.25 5.46
CA PHE A 25 -2.80 -6.96 6.32
C PHE A 25 -3.48 -8.26 6.77
N VAL A 26 -3.16 -9.37 6.09
CA VAL A 26 -3.93 -10.61 6.13
C VAL A 26 -4.21 -11.10 7.55
N ASP A 27 -3.18 -11.15 8.40
CA ASP A 27 -3.30 -11.59 9.80
C ASP A 27 -4.29 -10.74 10.64
N ARG A 28 -4.61 -9.52 10.21
CA ARG A 28 -5.34 -8.51 10.98
C ARG A 28 -6.63 -8.02 10.34
N PHE A 29 -6.96 -8.50 9.14
CA PHE A 29 -8.11 -7.98 8.41
C PHE A 29 -9.42 -8.71 8.73
N ALA A 30 -9.49 -10.02 8.49
CA ALA A 30 -10.69 -10.81 8.76
C ALA A 30 -10.32 -12.27 9.06
N ARG A 31 -11.05 -12.87 9.98
CA ARG A 31 -10.87 -14.25 10.43
C ARG A 31 -12.15 -15.05 10.21
N SER A 32 -12.04 -16.21 9.54
CA SER A 32 -13.16 -17.11 9.38
C SER A 32 -13.56 -17.77 10.70
N LYS A 33 -14.81 -18.26 10.78
CA LYS A 33 -15.34 -18.88 12.02
C LYS A 33 -14.63 -20.17 12.41
N ASN A 34 -13.98 -20.85 11.47
CA ASN A 34 -13.37 -22.20 11.67
C ASN A 34 -11.85 -22.16 11.80
N HIS A 35 -11.29 -21.08 12.22
CA HIS A 35 -9.87 -20.72 12.04
C HIS A 35 -8.85 -21.50 12.91
N LEU A 36 -9.16 -22.23 13.94
CA LEU A 36 -8.16 -22.67 14.93
C LEU A 36 -7.88 -24.20 14.94
N ASN A 37 -7.98 -24.90 13.81
CA ASN A 37 -7.81 -26.35 13.82
C ASN A 37 -6.35 -26.83 13.73
N ASP A 38 -5.41 -26.04 13.18
CA ASP A 38 -4.02 -26.43 12.94
C ASP A 38 -3.02 -25.35 13.40
N LEU A 39 -2.99 -25.09 14.71
CA LEU A 39 -2.09 -24.11 15.31
C LEU A 39 -0.63 -24.48 15.07
N VAL A 40 0.16 -23.57 14.54
CA VAL A 40 1.60 -23.74 14.39
C VAL A 40 2.28 -23.63 15.76
N ASN A 41 3.03 -24.66 16.12
CA ASN A 41 3.71 -24.71 17.41
C ASN A 41 4.73 -23.58 17.56
N GLY A 42 4.75 -22.96 18.73
CA GLY A 42 5.67 -21.87 19.07
C GLY A 42 5.18 -20.46 18.72
N ARG A 43 4.02 -20.32 18.09
CA ARG A 43 3.36 -19.02 17.86
C ARG A 43 2.57 -18.57 19.07
N ASN A 44 2.51 -17.26 19.26
CA ASN A 44 1.70 -16.63 20.29
C ASN A 44 0.38 -16.14 19.69
N TYR A 45 -0.69 -16.90 19.90
CA TYR A 45 -2.02 -16.57 19.36
C TYR A 45 -2.77 -15.63 20.28
N ARG A 46 -3.35 -14.57 19.70
CA ARG A 46 -4.10 -13.52 20.38
C ARG A 46 -5.58 -13.58 20.03
N SER A 47 -6.42 -13.07 20.93
CA SER A 47 -7.81 -12.79 20.62
C SER A 47 -7.93 -11.61 19.66
N TRP A 48 -8.95 -11.61 18.79
CA TRP A 48 -9.11 -10.56 17.76
C TRP A 48 -9.18 -9.13 18.31
N GLY A 49 -9.74 -8.95 19.48
CA GLY A 49 -9.86 -7.64 20.15
C GLY A 49 -8.70 -7.28 21.08
N ASP A 50 -7.68 -8.15 21.19
CA ASP A 50 -6.54 -7.85 22.05
C ASP A 50 -5.72 -6.69 21.47
N GLU A 51 -5.20 -5.83 22.37
CA GLU A 51 -4.26 -4.78 22.00
C GLU A 51 -2.96 -5.38 21.47
N VAL A 52 -2.34 -4.72 20.49
CA VAL A 52 -1.06 -5.16 19.94
C VAL A 52 0.05 -5.10 20.99
N ASN A 53 0.91 -6.11 20.99
CA ASN A 53 2.04 -6.12 21.92
C ASN A 53 3.16 -5.20 21.41
N TRP A 54 3.40 -4.12 22.15
CA TRP A 54 4.43 -3.13 21.84
C TRP A 54 5.60 -3.16 22.84
N ARG A 55 5.52 -3.99 23.89
CA ARG A 55 6.53 -4.12 24.92
C ARG A 55 7.54 -5.19 24.57
N ARG A 56 8.73 -5.07 25.17
CA ARG A 56 9.73 -6.13 25.08
C ARG A 56 9.25 -7.38 25.81
N ASN A 57 9.63 -8.54 25.29
CA ASN A 57 9.43 -9.81 25.98
C ASN A 57 10.42 -9.96 27.17
N ASN A 58 10.36 -11.09 27.86
CA ASN A 58 11.25 -11.39 29.00
C ASN A 58 12.74 -11.44 28.60
N ASP A 59 13.06 -11.65 27.33
CA ASP A 59 14.42 -11.65 26.79
C ASP A 59 14.90 -10.26 26.37
N GLY A 60 14.11 -9.23 26.66
CA GLY A 60 14.41 -7.84 26.31
C GLY A 60 14.28 -7.50 24.82
N LYS A 61 13.62 -8.33 24.01
CA LYS A 61 13.42 -8.14 22.59
C LYS A 61 11.98 -7.76 22.27
N PHE A 62 11.78 -6.91 21.29
CA PHE A 62 10.47 -6.77 20.62
C PHE A 62 10.20 -8.02 19.80
N THR A 63 8.97 -8.53 19.83
CA THR A 63 8.60 -9.73 19.10
C THR A 63 7.56 -9.43 18.03
N ASN A 64 7.72 -10.06 16.88
CA ASN A 64 6.71 -10.08 15.81
C ASN A 64 5.97 -11.42 15.78
N ASN A 65 5.80 -12.07 16.94
CA ASN A 65 5.25 -13.41 17.06
C ASN A 65 3.80 -13.44 17.60
N ASP A 66 3.09 -12.33 17.53
CA ASP A 66 1.69 -12.24 17.98
C ASP A 66 0.75 -12.38 16.78
N PHE A 67 0.18 -13.56 16.60
CA PHE A 67 -0.74 -13.91 15.50
C PHE A 67 -2.19 -13.73 15.94
N TYR A 68 -2.98 -13.04 15.12
CA TYR A 68 -4.41 -12.82 15.34
C TYR A 68 -5.28 -13.69 14.44
N GLY A 69 -4.66 -14.34 13.47
CA GLY A 69 -5.27 -15.38 12.68
C GLY A 69 -6.26 -14.91 11.63
N GLY A 70 -6.03 -13.76 11.02
CA GLY A 70 -6.73 -13.41 9.78
C GLY A 70 -6.35 -14.37 8.65
N ASP A 71 -7.33 -14.75 7.81
CA ASP A 71 -7.18 -15.81 6.84
C ASP A 71 -7.88 -15.52 5.50
N LEU A 72 -7.55 -16.30 4.46
CA LEU A 72 -8.10 -16.17 3.11
C LEU A 72 -9.62 -16.38 3.05
N LYS A 73 -10.17 -17.26 3.89
CA LYS A 73 -11.61 -17.49 3.98
C LYS A 73 -12.33 -16.28 4.55
N GLY A 74 -11.77 -15.69 5.61
CA GLY A 74 -12.29 -14.45 6.18
C GLY A 74 -12.27 -13.29 5.17
N ILE A 75 -11.21 -13.18 4.36
CA ILE A 75 -11.15 -12.20 3.27
C ILE A 75 -12.25 -12.48 2.22
N LYS A 76 -12.43 -13.74 1.82
CA LYS A 76 -13.46 -14.14 0.87
C LYS A 76 -14.87 -13.75 1.34
N GLU A 77 -15.17 -13.91 2.62
CA GLU A 77 -16.46 -13.48 3.22
C GLU A 77 -16.69 -11.97 3.13
N LYS A 78 -15.63 -11.16 2.94
CA LYS A 78 -15.69 -9.70 2.85
C LYS A 78 -15.73 -9.14 1.43
N ILE A 79 -15.84 -9.97 0.40
CA ILE A 79 -15.94 -9.50 -1.00
C ILE A 79 -17.06 -8.46 -1.19
N PRO A 80 -18.27 -8.60 -0.63
CA PRO A 80 -19.30 -7.56 -0.74
C PRO A 80 -18.89 -6.20 -0.15
N TYR A 81 -18.06 -6.19 0.89
CA TYR A 81 -17.53 -4.97 1.50
C TYR A 81 -16.62 -4.21 0.52
N PHE A 82 -15.72 -4.90 -0.17
CA PHE A 82 -14.84 -4.28 -1.16
C PHE A 82 -15.62 -3.72 -2.36
N LYS A 83 -16.63 -4.43 -2.82
CA LYS A 83 -17.52 -3.94 -3.90
C LYS A 83 -18.26 -2.67 -3.49
N LEU A 84 -18.72 -2.60 -2.24
CA LEU A 84 -19.38 -1.40 -1.72
C LEU A 84 -18.45 -0.18 -1.72
N LEU A 85 -17.16 -0.37 -1.40
CA LEU A 85 -16.13 0.67 -1.44
C LEU A 85 -15.67 1.06 -2.86
N GLY A 86 -16.10 0.33 -3.89
CA GLY A 86 -15.67 0.55 -5.27
C GLY A 86 -14.23 0.10 -5.55
N VAL A 87 -13.73 -0.86 -4.76
CA VAL A 87 -12.40 -1.49 -4.94
C VAL A 87 -12.39 -2.35 -6.19
N ASP A 88 -11.26 -2.39 -6.88
CA ASP A 88 -10.97 -3.23 -8.04
C ASP A 88 -9.92 -4.29 -7.73
N VAL A 89 -8.97 -3.99 -6.84
CA VAL A 89 -7.80 -4.84 -6.60
C VAL A 89 -7.59 -5.04 -5.10
N LEU A 90 -7.54 -6.28 -4.68
CA LEU A 90 -7.14 -6.69 -3.33
C LEU A 90 -5.61 -6.87 -3.31
N TYR A 91 -4.93 -6.08 -2.51
CA TYR A 91 -3.50 -6.19 -2.30
C TYR A 91 -3.25 -6.90 -0.97
N LEU A 92 -2.87 -8.16 -1.02
CA LEU A 92 -2.61 -9.01 0.14
C LEU A 92 -1.18 -8.80 0.64
N SER A 93 -0.98 -8.55 1.96
CA SER A 93 0.35 -8.70 2.58
C SER A 93 0.86 -10.14 2.42
N PRO A 94 2.16 -10.44 2.69
CA PRO A 94 2.70 -11.77 2.44
C PRO A 94 1.90 -12.89 3.09
N ILE A 95 1.63 -13.95 2.31
CA ILE A 95 0.91 -15.15 2.75
C ILE A 95 1.83 -16.39 2.84
N ASN A 96 3.12 -16.21 2.55
CA ASN A 96 4.10 -17.29 2.57
C ASN A 96 4.38 -17.76 4.00
N PHE A 97 4.72 -19.03 4.17
CA PHE A 97 4.99 -19.60 5.50
C PHE A 97 6.16 -18.90 6.20
N SER A 98 5.90 -18.42 7.42
CA SER A 98 6.89 -17.83 8.31
C SER A 98 6.70 -18.36 9.73
N THR A 99 7.72 -18.98 10.33
CA THR A 99 7.60 -19.69 11.61
C THR A 99 7.17 -18.76 12.74
N PHE A 100 7.82 -17.57 12.86
CA PHE A 100 7.67 -16.71 14.04
C PHE A 100 7.35 -15.25 13.72
N ARG A 101 7.03 -14.92 12.44
CA ARG A 101 6.72 -13.54 12.07
C ARG A 101 5.33 -13.43 11.48
N TYR A 102 4.45 -12.76 12.21
CA TYR A 102 3.06 -12.55 11.78
C TYR A 102 2.96 -11.72 10.47
N ASP A 103 3.98 -10.90 10.20
CA ASP A 103 4.05 -10.06 9.00
C ASP A 103 4.46 -10.84 7.73
N ARG A 104 5.12 -12.00 7.91
CA ARG A 104 5.55 -12.95 6.87
C ARG A 104 6.55 -12.41 5.84
N TYR A 105 7.13 -11.23 6.07
CA TYR A 105 8.18 -10.70 5.18
C TYR A 105 9.48 -11.50 5.27
N ALA A 106 9.80 -12.10 6.41
CA ALA A 106 10.87 -13.09 6.50
C ALA A 106 10.29 -14.50 6.37
N ALA A 107 10.12 -14.98 5.14
CA ALA A 107 9.54 -16.29 4.88
C ALA A 107 10.50 -17.43 5.27
N THR A 108 9.96 -18.43 5.98
CA THR A 108 10.64 -19.71 6.22
C THR A 108 10.60 -20.59 4.97
N ASN A 109 9.49 -20.50 4.21
CA ASN A 109 9.33 -21.21 2.94
C ASN A 109 8.40 -20.44 2.01
N HIS A 110 8.94 -19.89 0.91
CA HIS A 110 8.14 -19.16 -0.08
C HIS A 110 7.22 -20.06 -0.91
N LEU A 111 7.49 -21.35 -1.00
CA LEU A 111 6.67 -22.29 -1.76
C LEU A 111 5.43 -22.81 -0.99
N MET A 112 5.25 -22.37 0.25
CA MET A 112 4.12 -22.75 1.09
C MET A 112 3.30 -21.52 1.46
N ILE A 113 1.98 -21.66 1.42
CA ILE A 113 1.10 -20.73 2.12
C ILE A 113 1.18 -21.05 3.62
N ASP A 114 1.19 -20.02 4.43
CA ASP A 114 1.19 -20.14 5.88
C ASP A 114 -0.09 -20.84 6.36
N PRO A 115 0.00 -21.91 7.19
CA PRO A 115 -1.17 -22.67 7.63
C PRO A 115 -2.24 -21.82 8.33
N ASP A 116 -1.84 -20.75 9.04
CA ASP A 116 -2.81 -19.84 9.67
C ASP A 116 -3.55 -18.98 8.64
N VAL A 117 -2.97 -18.79 7.45
CA VAL A 117 -3.60 -18.02 6.37
C VAL A 117 -4.53 -18.90 5.53
N GLY A 118 -4.13 -20.15 5.29
CA GLY A 118 -4.91 -21.09 4.49
C GLY A 118 -4.08 -22.01 3.61
N THR A 119 -4.70 -22.53 2.57
CA THR A 119 -4.11 -23.44 1.58
C THR A 119 -4.13 -22.84 0.18
N PHE A 120 -3.52 -23.52 -0.80
CA PHE A 120 -3.65 -23.14 -2.21
C PHE A 120 -5.09 -23.29 -2.73
N ASP A 121 -5.87 -24.24 -2.18
CA ASP A 121 -7.30 -24.37 -2.51
C ASP A 121 -8.08 -23.14 -1.97
N ASP A 122 -7.76 -22.67 -0.77
CA ASP A 122 -8.37 -21.45 -0.21
C ASP A 122 -8.01 -20.20 -1.03
N LEU A 123 -6.75 -20.10 -1.50
CA LEU A 123 -6.32 -19.01 -2.37
C LEU A 123 -7.05 -19.07 -3.72
N LYS A 124 -7.19 -20.26 -4.29
CA LYS A 124 -7.95 -20.48 -5.52
C LYS A 124 -9.41 -20.09 -5.35
N GLU A 125 -10.05 -20.52 -4.25
CA GLU A 125 -11.44 -20.16 -3.96
C GLU A 125 -11.64 -18.65 -3.78
N LEU A 126 -10.67 -17.97 -3.13
CA LEU A 126 -10.71 -16.52 -3.00
C LEU A 126 -10.56 -15.84 -4.37
N HIS A 127 -9.62 -16.30 -5.20
CA HIS A 127 -9.39 -15.77 -6.55
C HIS A 127 -10.61 -15.99 -7.47
N ASP A 128 -11.17 -17.20 -7.46
CA ASP A 128 -12.37 -17.52 -8.23
C ASP A 128 -13.57 -16.63 -7.82
N GLU A 129 -13.74 -16.40 -6.51
CA GLU A 129 -14.82 -15.55 -6.01
C GLU A 129 -14.58 -14.07 -6.28
N ALA A 130 -13.32 -13.62 -6.18
CA ALA A 130 -12.93 -12.26 -6.56
C ALA A 130 -13.24 -11.99 -8.04
N ASN A 131 -12.82 -12.88 -8.93
CA ASN A 131 -13.06 -12.77 -10.38
C ASN A 131 -14.55 -12.73 -10.73
N LYS A 132 -15.41 -13.50 -10.07
CA LYS A 132 -16.88 -13.43 -10.25
C LYS A 132 -17.47 -12.07 -9.90
N ASN A 133 -16.74 -11.31 -9.08
CA ASN A 133 -17.14 -9.98 -8.62
C ASN A 133 -16.32 -8.86 -9.27
N ASP A 134 -15.62 -9.10 -10.38
CA ASP A 134 -14.75 -8.15 -11.06
C ASP A 134 -13.71 -7.52 -10.11
N LEU A 135 -13.11 -8.35 -9.25
CA LEU A 135 -12.00 -8.01 -8.38
C LEU A 135 -10.77 -8.79 -8.78
N HIS A 136 -9.62 -8.15 -8.72
CA HIS A 136 -8.32 -8.76 -8.95
C HIS A 136 -7.55 -8.91 -7.63
N ILE A 137 -6.57 -9.81 -7.61
CA ILE A 137 -5.75 -10.07 -6.44
C ILE A 137 -4.28 -9.90 -6.80
N ILE A 138 -3.56 -9.07 -6.04
CA ILE A 138 -2.10 -9.04 -6.05
C ILE A 138 -1.56 -9.51 -4.70
N GLN A 139 -0.47 -10.28 -4.74
CA GLN A 139 0.21 -10.80 -3.57
C GLN A 139 1.53 -10.07 -3.32
N ASP A 140 1.75 -9.65 -2.08
CA ASP A 140 3.05 -9.16 -1.63
C ASP A 140 4.03 -10.32 -1.41
N ILE A 141 5.29 -10.13 -1.79
CA ILE A 141 6.31 -11.14 -1.61
C ILE A 141 7.71 -10.52 -1.49
N ALA A 142 8.49 -11.01 -0.51
CA ALA A 142 9.85 -10.55 -0.25
C ALA A 142 10.88 -11.55 -0.79
N PHE A 143 11.68 -11.13 -1.76
CA PHE A 143 12.74 -11.94 -2.35
C PHE A 143 14.16 -11.49 -1.99
N ASN A 144 14.32 -10.40 -1.25
CA ASN A 144 15.63 -9.93 -0.84
C ASN A 144 16.23 -10.80 0.28
N HIS A 145 15.40 -11.29 1.19
CA HIS A 145 15.83 -12.02 2.39
C HIS A 145 14.83 -13.11 2.78
N CYS A 146 15.21 -13.94 3.74
CA CYS A 146 14.33 -14.95 4.35
C CYS A 146 14.49 -14.98 5.87
N SER A 147 13.75 -15.89 6.53
CA SER A 147 13.97 -16.22 7.95
C SER A 147 15.26 -17.03 8.15
N ILE A 148 15.89 -16.89 9.31
CA ILE A 148 16.98 -17.80 9.75
C ILE A 148 16.52 -19.26 9.88
N ASP A 149 15.22 -19.51 9.97
CA ASP A 149 14.65 -20.86 10.01
C ASP A 149 14.42 -21.43 8.60
N ASN A 150 14.75 -20.68 7.55
CA ASN A 150 14.66 -21.15 6.17
C ASN A 150 15.62 -22.34 5.97
N SER A 151 15.10 -23.47 5.43
CA SER A 151 15.86 -24.71 5.28
C SER A 151 17.12 -24.55 4.43
N PHE A 152 17.09 -23.71 3.41
CA PHE A 152 18.27 -23.41 2.57
C PHE A 152 19.34 -22.68 3.38
N TYR A 153 18.94 -21.70 4.21
CA TYR A 153 19.86 -20.99 5.09
C TYR A 153 20.46 -21.92 6.13
N VAL A 154 19.63 -22.70 6.84
CA VAL A 154 20.07 -23.67 7.85
C VAL A 154 21.05 -24.68 7.24
N ASN A 155 20.76 -25.18 6.04
CA ASN A 155 21.66 -26.09 5.33
C ASN A 155 22.98 -25.37 4.93
N ALA A 156 22.90 -24.15 4.41
CA ALA A 156 24.07 -23.38 3.98
C ALA A 156 25.09 -23.10 5.11
N ILE A 157 24.62 -22.92 6.35
CA ILE A 157 25.51 -22.61 7.49
C ILE A 157 26.02 -23.87 8.21
N ASN A 158 25.27 -24.97 8.19
CA ASN A 158 25.59 -26.18 8.95
C ASN A 158 26.30 -27.26 8.10
N ASN A 159 26.27 -27.17 6.78
CA ASN A 159 26.87 -28.14 5.87
C ASN A 159 27.91 -27.46 4.98
N SER A 160 29.18 -27.76 5.17
CA SER A 160 30.29 -27.19 4.37
C SER A 160 30.19 -27.52 2.87
N ASN A 161 29.49 -28.62 2.52
CA ASN A 161 29.26 -29.06 1.13
C ASN A 161 27.85 -28.68 0.62
N SER A 162 27.19 -27.75 1.27
CA SER A 162 25.83 -27.31 0.89
C SER A 162 25.82 -26.73 -0.51
N GLU A 163 24.87 -27.18 -1.32
CA GLU A 163 24.53 -26.57 -2.63
C GLU A 163 23.93 -25.17 -2.48
N TYR A 164 23.38 -24.83 -1.28
CA TYR A 164 22.79 -23.53 -0.97
C TYR A 164 23.79 -22.49 -0.46
N LYS A 165 25.07 -22.85 -0.35
CA LYS A 165 26.11 -21.97 0.23
C LYS A 165 26.22 -20.62 -0.50
N ASP A 166 26.06 -20.62 -1.82
CA ASP A 166 26.17 -19.44 -2.67
C ASP A 166 24.81 -18.76 -2.95
N TRP A 167 23.71 -19.30 -2.38
CA TRP A 167 22.40 -18.68 -2.42
C TRP A 167 22.31 -17.40 -1.58
N PHE A 168 23.24 -17.25 -0.62
CA PHE A 168 23.23 -16.13 0.32
C PHE A 168 24.35 -15.14 -0.01
N LYS A 169 24.00 -13.86 0.01
CA LYS A 169 24.92 -12.75 -0.19
C LYS A 169 25.96 -12.73 0.93
N ARG A 170 27.21 -12.41 0.57
CA ARG A 170 28.30 -12.28 1.52
C ARG A 170 28.85 -10.87 1.52
N ASN A 171 29.23 -10.40 2.70
CA ASN A 171 29.96 -9.15 2.87
C ASN A 171 31.46 -9.34 2.50
N ASN A 172 32.22 -8.24 2.59
CA ASN A 172 33.66 -8.25 2.25
C ASN A 172 34.50 -9.19 3.13
N ASP A 173 34.04 -9.53 4.33
CA ASP A 173 34.71 -10.45 5.26
C ASP A 173 34.33 -11.92 5.01
N GLY A 174 33.53 -12.19 3.99
CA GLY A 174 33.03 -13.52 3.64
C GLY A 174 31.86 -14.03 4.48
N ASN A 175 31.36 -13.24 5.43
CA ASN A 175 30.20 -13.58 6.25
C ASN A 175 28.90 -13.33 5.48
N ILE A 176 27.85 -14.12 5.79
CA ILE A 176 26.51 -13.90 5.24
C ILE A 176 26.03 -12.49 5.61
N SER A 177 25.51 -11.76 4.62
CA SER A 177 24.88 -10.47 4.82
C SER A 177 23.47 -10.63 5.39
N PHE A 178 23.08 -9.67 6.23
CA PHE A 178 21.76 -9.60 6.81
C PHE A 178 21.13 -8.26 6.46
N TRP A 179 19.85 -8.30 6.10
CA TRP A 179 19.10 -7.11 5.72
C TRP A 179 19.17 -6.05 6.85
N TYR A 180 19.75 -4.90 6.53
CA TYR A 180 20.05 -3.81 7.48
C TYR A 180 20.68 -4.25 8.82
N GLY A 181 21.34 -5.41 8.86
CA GLY A 181 21.99 -5.97 10.06
C GLY A 181 21.05 -6.72 10.99
N PHE A 182 19.79 -6.93 10.63
CA PHE A 182 18.86 -7.79 11.37
C PHE A 182 19.28 -9.26 11.26
N LYS A 183 19.77 -9.81 12.38
CA LYS A 183 20.40 -11.15 12.43
C LYS A 183 19.42 -12.31 12.13
N ASP A 184 18.15 -12.05 12.08
CA ASP A 184 17.07 -12.97 11.74
C ASP A 184 16.65 -12.93 10.25
N MET A 185 17.30 -12.06 9.42
CA MET A 185 16.96 -11.85 8.02
C MET A 185 18.18 -11.95 7.08
N PRO A 186 18.72 -13.17 6.82
CA PRO A 186 19.81 -13.36 5.88
C PRO A 186 19.38 -13.00 4.44
N GLU A 187 20.24 -12.25 3.74
CA GLU A 187 20.00 -11.79 2.36
C GLU A 187 20.35 -12.85 1.32
N PHE A 188 19.48 -13.03 0.33
CA PHE A 188 19.74 -13.87 -0.82
C PHE A 188 20.68 -13.22 -1.84
N ASN A 189 21.41 -14.05 -2.58
CA ASN A 189 22.24 -13.67 -3.69
C ASN A 189 21.47 -13.75 -5.01
N GLN A 190 20.99 -12.63 -5.49
CA GLN A 190 20.18 -12.53 -6.72
C GLN A 190 20.95 -12.92 -7.98
N TYR A 191 22.29 -12.95 -7.94
CA TYR A 191 23.14 -13.35 -9.07
C TYR A 191 23.35 -14.86 -9.16
N TYR A 192 22.99 -15.61 -8.11
CA TYR A 192 23.20 -17.05 -8.12
C TYR A 192 22.08 -17.78 -8.86
N LYS A 193 22.45 -18.56 -9.88
CA LYS A 193 21.49 -19.20 -10.79
C LYS A 193 20.50 -20.14 -10.06
N GLY A 194 20.95 -20.86 -9.05
CA GLY A 194 20.07 -21.74 -8.26
C GLY A 194 18.96 -20.97 -7.53
N TYR A 195 19.29 -19.79 -6.99
CA TYR A 195 18.28 -18.92 -6.38
C TYR A 195 17.34 -18.30 -7.43
N GLN A 196 17.87 -17.91 -8.59
CA GLN A 196 17.06 -17.43 -9.73
C GLN A 196 16.03 -18.48 -10.15
N GLU A 197 16.46 -19.74 -10.32
CA GLU A 197 15.58 -20.85 -10.69
C GLU A 197 14.50 -21.12 -9.61
N TYR A 198 14.87 -20.99 -8.33
CA TYR A 198 13.92 -21.06 -7.22
C TYR A 198 12.84 -19.98 -7.27
N VAL A 199 13.19 -18.74 -7.65
CA VAL A 199 12.24 -17.61 -7.67
C VAL A 199 11.40 -17.64 -8.94
N TYR A 200 12.03 -17.61 -10.13
CA TYR A 200 11.32 -17.42 -11.41
C TYR A 200 11.54 -18.57 -12.42
N GLY A 201 12.10 -19.70 -11.99
CA GLY A 201 12.12 -20.90 -12.82
C GLY A 201 10.72 -21.47 -13.06
N ASN A 202 10.60 -22.43 -13.97
CA ASN A 202 9.31 -23.02 -14.35
C ASN A 202 8.58 -23.74 -13.19
N ASN A 203 9.31 -24.16 -12.16
CA ASN A 203 8.77 -24.73 -10.92
C ASN A 203 9.05 -23.83 -9.71
N GLY A 204 9.43 -22.57 -9.96
CA GLY A 204 9.77 -21.61 -8.94
C GLY A 204 8.55 -21.00 -8.24
N VAL A 205 8.85 -20.07 -7.33
CA VAL A 205 7.82 -19.44 -6.49
C VAL A 205 6.79 -18.70 -7.35
N ILE A 206 7.23 -17.88 -8.31
CA ILE A 206 6.32 -17.12 -9.19
C ILE A 206 5.43 -18.07 -9.98
N ALA A 207 6.00 -19.13 -10.58
CA ALA A 207 5.24 -20.12 -11.34
C ALA A 207 4.16 -20.83 -10.50
N LYS A 208 4.41 -20.99 -9.21
CA LYS A 208 3.47 -21.66 -8.29
C LYS A 208 2.29 -20.78 -7.91
N TYR A 209 2.48 -19.47 -7.74
CA TYR A 209 1.42 -18.56 -7.30
C TYR A 209 0.67 -17.89 -8.47
N ALA A 210 1.33 -17.61 -9.58
CA ALA A 210 0.73 -16.93 -10.72
C ALA A 210 -0.62 -17.48 -11.21
N PRO A 211 -0.92 -18.79 -11.16
CA PRO A 211 -2.25 -19.29 -11.52
C PRO A 211 -3.40 -18.84 -10.58
N TYR A 212 -3.09 -18.26 -9.42
CA TYR A 212 -4.05 -17.97 -8.35
C TYR A 212 -4.06 -16.50 -7.94
N VAL A 213 -3.30 -15.63 -8.62
CA VAL A 213 -3.26 -14.19 -8.40
C VAL A 213 -3.14 -13.46 -9.74
N ASP A 214 -3.50 -12.18 -9.79
CA ASP A 214 -3.44 -11.35 -10.99
C ASP A 214 -2.19 -10.45 -11.01
N GLY A 215 -1.36 -10.54 -9.97
CA GLY A 215 -0.13 -9.79 -9.90
C GLY A 215 0.65 -9.98 -8.62
N PHE A 216 1.82 -9.32 -8.59
CA PHE A 216 2.73 -9.36 -7.45
C PHE A 216 3.17 -7.95 -7.06
N ARG A 217 3.16 -7.66 -5.75
CA ARG A 217 3.93 -6.55 -5.21
C ARG A 217 5.27 -7.10 -4.73
N LEU A 218 6.34 -6.51 -5.18
CA LEU A 218 7.70 -6.94 -4.87
C LEU A 218 8.25 -6.04 -3.76
N ASP A 219 8.43 -6.65 -2.59
CA ASP A 219 9.03 -6.00 -1.43
C ASP A 219 10.45 -5.56 -1.74
N LEU A 220 10.84 -4.37 -1.24
CA LEU A 220 12.18 -3.81 -1.45
C LEU A 220 12.64 -3.77 -2.92
N ALA A 221 11.74 -3.53 -3.87
CA ALA A 221 12.08 -3.53 -5.30
C ALA A 221 13.21 -2.54 -5.65
N GLU A 222 13.39 -1.48 -4.88
CA GLU A 222 14.47 -0.51 -5.07
C GLU A 222 15.88 -1.07 -4.85
N ILE A 223 16.02 -2.21 -4.14
CA ILE A 223 17.30 -2.89 -3.91
C ILE A 223 17.39 -4.24 -4.63
N LEU A 224 16.34 -4.66 -5.32
CA LEU A 224 16.39 -5.80 -6.24
C LEU A 224 17.00 -5.36 -7.58
N GLU A 225 17.80 -6.25 -8.14
CA GLU A 225 18.47 -5.98 -9.42
C GLU A 225 17.45 -5.86 -10.57
N PRO A 226 17.62 -4.91 -11.50
CA PRO A 226 16.69 -4.73 -12.61
C PRO A 226 16.44 -5.98 -13.45
N PHE A 227 17.47 -6.79 -13.68
CA PHE A 227 17.32 -8.06 -14.40
C PHE A 227 16.45 -9.04 -13.63
N PHE A 228 16.59 -9.10 -12.29
CA PHE A 228 15.84 -10.00 -11.43
C PHE A 228 14.34 -9.64 -11.41
N LEU A 229 14.03 -8.34 -11.31
CA LEU A 229 12.67 -7.82 -11.43
C LEU A 229 12.06 -8.15 -12.80
N LYS A 230 12.82 -7.96 -13.88
CA LYS A 230 12.41 -8.26 -15.26
C LYS A 230 12.05 -9.74 -15.44
N GLU A 231 12.86 -10.65 -14.94
CA GLU A 231 12.63 -12.09 -15.05
C GLU A 231 11.40 -12.53 -14.24
N ILE A 232 11.18 -11.95 -13.05
CA ILE A 232 9.94 -12.17 -12.26
C ILE A 232 8.72 -11.75 -13.09
N ARG A 233 8.74 -10.55 -13.65
CA ARG A 233 7.65 -10.02 -14.49
C ARG A 233 7.38 -10.91 -15.70
N GLN A 234 8.42 -11.35 -16.39
CA GLN A 234 8.30 -12.25 -17.55
C GLN A 234 7.72 -13.61 -17.15
N GLN A 235 8.17 -14.17 -16.03
CA GLN A 235 7.67 -15.47 -15.55
C GLN A 235 6.19 -15.40 -15.17
N ALA A 236 5.77 -14.35 -14.46
CA ALA A 236 4.36 -14.15 -14.10
C ALA A 236 3.47 -14.06 -15.35
N ASN A 237 3.89 -13.29 -16.34
CA ASN A 237 3.13 -13.08 -17.58
C ASN A 237 3.04 -14.30 -18.53
N LYS A 238 3.71 -15.42 -18.22
CA LYS A 238 3.49 -16.67 -18.95
C LYS A 238 2.13 -17.31 -18.67
N TYR A 239 1.45 -16.93 -17.58
CA TYR A 239 0.17 -17.50 -17.17
C TYR A 239 -1.02 -16.66 -17.66
N SER A 240 -0.95 -15.37 -17.45
CA SER A 240 -1.92 -14.35 -17.89
C SER A 240 -1.26 -12.97 -17.75
N PRO A 241 -1.85 -11.89 -18.28
CA PRO A 241 -1.34 -10.55 -18.01
C PRO A 241 -1.35 -10.25 -16.51
N HIS A 242 -0.16 -10.19 -15.89
CA HIS A 242 0.04 -9.93 -14.48
C HIS A 242 0.58 -8.53 -14.24
N LEU A 243 0.06 -7.87 -13.20
CA LEU A 243 0.59 -6.60 -12.72
C LEU A 243 1.80 -6.85 -11.81
N THR A 244 2.91 -6.15 -12.05
CA THR A 244 4.03 -6.09 -11.12
C THR A 244 4.15 -4.71 -10.49
N VAL A 245 3.98 -4.65 -9.18
CA VAL A 245 4.12 -3.44 -8.37
C VAL A 245 5.44 -3.51 -7.62
N GLY A 246 6.32 -2.51 -7.78
CA GLY A 246 7.55 -2.44 -7.01
C GLY A 246 7.41 -1.52 -5.81
N GLU A 247 7.96 -1.92 -4.65
CA GLU A 247 8.12 -0.99 -3.54
C GLU A 247 9.30 -0.07 -3.80
N PHE A 248 9.00 1.23 -3.89
CA PHE A 248 10.00 2.29 -4.03
C PHE A 248 9.65 3.42 -3.07
N TRP A 249 10.62 3.81 -2.24
CA TRP A 249 10.48 4.94 -1.32
C TRP A 249 10.74 6.28 -2.00
N GLN A 250 11.48 6.25 -3.11
CA GLN A 250 11.74 7.36 -4.02
C GLN A 250 11.12 7.11 -5.38
N ASN A 251 11.05 8.11 -6.22
CA ASN A 251 10.65 7.92 -7.61
C ASN A 251 11.70 7.02 -8.32
N PRO A 252 11.30 5.86 -8.85
CA PRO A 252 12.22 4.94 -9.51
C PRO A 252 12.81 5.53 -10.79
N ASP A 253 13.92 4.94 -11.26
CA ASP A 253 14.43 5.24 -12.60
C ASP A 253 13.35 4.96 -13.64
N PRO A 254 12.98 5.94 -14.49
CA PRO A 254 11.95 5.75 -15.52
C PRO A 254 12.24 4.58 -16.48
N ARG A 255 13.50 4.18 -16.62
CA ARG A 255 13.90 3.05 -17.46
C ARG A 255 13.45 1.69 -16.93
N LEU A 256 13.08 1.60 -15.65
CA LEU A 256 12.56 0.38 -15.03
C LEU A 256 11.07 0.19 -15.33
N ILE A 257 10.33 1.30 -15.48
CA ILE A 257 8.88 1.30 -15.63
C ILE A 257 8.48 0.74 -16.99
N GLY A 258 7.56 -0.24 -16.98
CA GLY A 258 7.11 -0.97 -18.16
C GLY A 258 8.11 -2.01 -18.68
N LYS A 259 9.30 -2.14 -18.05
CA LYS A 259 10.35 -3.08 -18.45
C LYS A 259 10.70 -4.08 -17.36
N ALA A 260 11.09 -3.59 -16.20
CA ALA A 260 11.43 -4.43 -15.05
C ALA A 260 10.25 -4.59 -14.10
N ILE A 261 9.46 -3.54 -13.94
CA ILE A 261 8.19 -3.51 -13.20
C ILE A 261 7.16 -2.71 -14.02
N ASP A 262 5.89 -2.87 -13.70
CA ASP A 262 4.83 -2.08 -14.30
C ASP A 262 4.69 -0.73 -13.59
N VAL A 263 4.47 -0.74 -12.28
CA VAL A 263 4.23 0.47 -11.50
C VAL A 263 4.92 0.41 -10.14
N PRO A 264 5.33 1.56 -9.58
CA PRO A 264 5.83 1.65 -8.21
C PRO A 264 4.71 1.99 -7.23
N THR A 265 4.97 1.77 -5.93
CA THR A 265 4.36 2.56 -4.87
C THR A 265 4.91 3.99 -4.92
N SER A 266 4.08 5.02 -4.74
CA SER A 266 4.50 6.42 -4.88
C SER A 266 4.44 7.17 -3.56
N TYR A 267 5.39 6.94 -2.67
CA TYR A 267 5.54 7.68 -1.41
C TYR A 267 5.81 9.19 -1.63
N PRO A 268 6.58 9.63 -2.65
CA PRO A 268 6.75 11.05 -2.91
C PRO A 268 5.43 11.78 -3.19
N LEU A 269 4.53 11.16 -3.98
CA LEU A 269 3.23 11.75 -4.28
C LEU A 269 2.31 11.74 -3.06
N THR A 270 2.30 10.66 -2.27
CA THR A 270 1.62 10.58 -0.97
C THR A 270 2.05 11.74 -0.06
N ASN A 271 3.35 11.93 0.08
CA ASN A 271 3.93 12.98 0.91
C ASN A 271 3.50 14.37 0.44
N ALA A 272 3.53 14.61 -0.88
CA ALA A 272 3.11 15.89 -1.45
C ALA A 272 1.61 16.18 -1.23
N ILE A 273 0.74 15.18 -1.33
CA ILE A 273 -0.70 15.31 -1.01
C ILE A 273 -0.89 15.66 0.46
N LEU A 274 -0.25 14.91 1.36
CA LEU A 274 -0.37 15.12 2.80
C LEU A 274 0.17 16.48 3.24
N LYS A 275 1.32 16.93 2.72
CA LYS A 275 1.86 18.26 2.97
C LYS A 275 0.93 19.36 2.41
N GLY A 276 0.34 19.13 1.25
CA GLY A 276 -0.65 20.02 0.68
C GLY A 276 -1.82 20.25 1.63
N VAL A 277 -2.48 19.19 2.10
CA VAL A 277 -3.64 19.34 3.00
C VAL A 277 -3.26 19.75 4.42
N ALA A 278 -2.11 19.32 4.94
CA ALA A 278 -1.68 19.64 6.29
C ALA A 278 -1.14 21.08 6.42
N TYR A 279 -0.32 21.51 5.46
CA TYR A 279 0.45 22.77 5.55
C TYR A 279 0.17 23.76 4.42
N GLY A 280 -0.61 23.38 3.40
CA GLY A 280 -0.89 24.22 2.24
C GLY A 280 0.23 24.21 1.20
N GLU A 281 1.08 23.19 1.19
CA GLU A 281 2.20 23.06 0.24
C GLU A 281 1.73 22.53 -1.14
N PHE A 282 0.63 23.08 -1.67
CA PHE A 282 0.08 22.66 -2.97
C PHE A 282 0.98 23.03 -4.16
N GLU A 283 1.86 24.03 -3.99
CA GLU A 283 2.88 24.33 -5.02
C GLU A 283 3.88 23.18 -5.14
N TYR A 284 4.28 22.57 -4.00
CA TYR A 284 5.14 21.40 -4.02
C TYR A 284 4.47 20.22 -4.73
N LEU A 285 3.20 19.93 -4.42
CA LEU A 285 2.43 18.89 -5.11
C LEU A 285 2.38 19.11 -6.64
N ASN A 286 2.10 20.35 -7.06
CA ASN A 286 2.06 20.71 -8.48
C ASN A 286 3.44 20.58 -9.16
N SER A 287 4.50 21.03 -8.51
CA SER A 287 5.86 20.98 -9.06
C SER A 287 6.36 19.54 -9.19
N LEU A 288 6.16 18.70 -8.16
CA LEU A 288 6.46 17.27 -8.19
C LEU A 288 5.69 16.57 -9.32
N THR A 289 4.40 16.85 -9.44
CA THR A 289 3.58 16.24 -10.50
C THR A 289 4.08 16.61 -11.89
N LYS A 290 4.46 17.86 -12.12
CA LYS A 290 5.05 18.29 -13.40
C LYS A 290 6.37 17.58 -13.70
N GLU A 291 7.20 17.40 -12.69
CA GLU A 291 8.43 16.62 -12.81
C GLU A 291 8.13 15.17 -13.20
N MET A 292 7.19 14.52 -12.52
CA MET A 292 6.79 13.13 -12.82
C MET A 292 6.21 13.01 -14.25
N ILE A 293 5.35 13.94 -14.67
CA ILE A 293 4.80 13.99 -16.03
C ILE A 293 5.91 14.09 -17.09
N SER A 294 6.99 14.79 -16.82
CA SER A 294 8.11 14.90 -17.75
C SER A 294 8.95 13.62 -17.86
N LYS A 295 8.86 12.71 -16.89
CA LYS A 295 9.70 11.52 -16.79
C LYS A 295 8.98 10.21 -17.15
N TYR A 296 7.69 10.11 -16.86
CA TYR A 296 6.95 8.85 -16.98
C TYR A 296 5.86 8.92 -18.03
N PRO A 297 5.68 7.87 -18.85
CA PRO A 297 4.54 7.80 -19.78
C PRO A 297 3.22 7.83 -19.02
N ARG A 298 2.20 8.47 -19.62
CA ARG A 298 0.88 8.69 -19.02
C ARG A 298 0.22 7.42 -18.49
N LYS A 299 0.23 6.35 -19.30
CA LYS A 299 -0.35 5.05 -18.96
C LYS A 299 0.16 4.53 -17.60
N TYR A 300 1.46 4.52 -17.42
CA TYR A 300 2.08 4.05 -16.17
C TYR A 300 1.85 5.03 -15.03
N LEU A 301 2.07 6.32 -15.24
CA LEU A 301 1.94 7.33 -14.18
C LEU A 301 0.52 7.43 -13.62
N ASN A 302 -0.51 7.24 -14.47
CA ASN A 302 -1.90 7.15 -14.02
C ASN A 302 -2.20 5.90 -13.16
N SER A 303 -1.30 4.93 -13.17
CA SER A 303 -1.44 3.67 -12.42
C SER A 303 -0.46 3.54 -11.23
N PHE A 304 0.42 4.53 -10.98
CA PHE A 304 1.28 4.52 -9.79
C PHE A 304 0.43 4.41 -8.52
N LEU A 305 0.76 3.49 -7.61
CA LEU A 305 -0.01 3.30 -6.39
C LEU A 305 0.20 4.47 -5.42
N VAL A 306 -0.87 5.15 -5.07
CA VAL A 306 -0.88 6.26 -4.12
C VAL A 306 -1.62 5.83 -2.87
N SER A 307 -0.88 5.50 -1.80
CA SER A 307 -1.42 5.15 -0.49
C SER A 307 -1.20 6.29 0.48
N LEU A 308 -2.24 6.77 1.17
CA LEU A 308 -2.06 7.81 2.20
C LEU A 308 -1.40 7.26 3.47
N ASP A 309 -1.58 5.98 3.72
CA ASP A 309 -0.91 5.19 4.75
C ASP A 309 -0.72 3.74 4.31
N THR A 310 0.17 3.03 4.99
CA THR A 310 0.49 1.62 4.76
C THR A 310 0.81 0.92 6.07
N HIS A 311 1.11 -0.38 6.01
CA HIS A 311 1.58 -1.14 7.17
C HIS A 311 2.98 -0.71 7.69
N ASP A 312 3.71 0.12 6.94
CA ASP A 312 5.05 0.63 7.30
C ASP A 312 5.03 2.09 7.76
N THR A 313 3.88 2.76 7.63
CA THR A 313 3.76 4.17 7.98
C THR A 313 2.80 4.38 9.15
N ILE A 314 2.79 5.58 9.72
CA ILE A 314 1.75 5.99 10.67
C ILE A 314 0.40 6.00 9.94
N ARG A 315 -0.67 5.57 10.60
CA ARG A 315 -2.02 5.72 10.02
C ARG A 315 -2.33 7.18 9.76
N VAL A 316 -2.84 7.46 8.58
CA VAL A 316 -3.03 8.83 8.08
C VAL A 316 -3.91 9.67 9.01
N LEU A 317 -4.90 9.06 9.67
CA LEU A 317 -5.75 9.79 10.61
C LEU A 317 -4.96 10.26 11.85
N THR A 318 -4.12 9.39 12.43
CA THR A 318 -3.20 9.75 13.52
C THR A 318 -2.22 10.82 13.07
N LEU A 319 -1.64 10.68 11.88
CA LEU A 319 -0.74 11.64 11.29
C LEU A 319 -1.38 13.04 11.22
N LEU A 320 -2.55 13.15 10.60
CA LEU A 320 -3.25 14.43 10.42
C LEU A 320 -3.80 15.00 11.73
N GLY A 321 -4.05 14.16 12.73
CA GLY A 321 -4.50 14.59 14.06
C GLY A 321 -3.38 15.06 14.98
N ARG A 322 -2.13 14.68 14.69
CA ARG A 322 -0.95 14.98 15.51
C ARG A 322 0.07 15.88 14.80
N LEU A 323 -0.43 16.85 14.02
CA LEU A 323 0.41 17.84 13.34
C LEU A 323 1.25 18.70 14.31
N ASP A 324 0.86 18.76 15.58
CA ASP A 324 1.63 19.36 16.67
C ASP A 324 2.98 18.66 16.86
N LEU A 325 2.99 17.33 16.90
CA LEU A 325 4.22 16.54 17.06
C LEU A 325 5.13 16.60 15.84
N MET A 326 4.53 16.77 14.64
CA MET A 326 5.27 16.90 13.39
C MET A 326 6.12 18.16 13.31
N ARG A 327 5.63 19.26 13.88
CA ARG A 327 6.31 20.56 13.85
C ARG A 327 7.48 20.65 14.83
N THR A 328 7.50 19.84 15.89
CA THR A 328 8.55 19.90 16.92
C THR A 328 9.81 19.11 16.55
N GLY A 329 9.82 18.43 15.41
CA GLY A 329 10.94 17.56 14.99
C GLY A 329 11.09 16.30 15.85
N MET A 330 10.21 16.09 16.84
CA MET A 330 10.19 14.84 17.63
C MET A 330 9.85 13.63 16.78
N MET A 331 9.10 13.85 15.70
CA MET A 331 8.79 12.82 14.71
C MET A 331 9.00 13.45 13.33
N ASP A 332 10.16 13.23 12.75
CA ASP A 332 10.42 13.61 11.35
C ASP A 332 9.78 12.57 10.41
N ILE A 333 8.44 12.51 10.46
CA ILE A 333 7.63 11.59 9.65
C ILE A 333 7.62 11.99 8.19
N TRP A 334 7.99 13.22 7.89
CA TRP A 334 8.12 13.71 6.53
C TRP A 334 9.40 13.24 5.83
N LYS A 335 10.28 12.53 6.55
CA LYS A 335 11.28 11.67 5.95
C LYS A 335 10.68 10.34 5.47
N ILE A 336 9.46 10.39 4.95
CA ILE A 336 8.88 9.31 4.12
C ILE A 336 9.78 9.05 2.89
N ASP A 337 10.65 9.99 2.55
CA ASP A 337 11.71 9.85 1.55
C ASP A 337 12.87 8.93 2.01
N GLU A 338 12.89 8.50 3.26
CA GLU A 338 13.88 7.57 3.79
C GLU A 338 13.18 6.24 4.16
N PRO A 339 13.69 5.11 3.69
CA PRO A 339 13.12 3.82 4.05
C PRO A 339 13.06 3.67 5.58
N PRO A 340 12.03 2.99 6.13
CA PRO A 340 11.88 2.74 7.58
C PRO A 340 13.15 2.24 8.24
N THR A 341 13.99 1.58 7.48
CA THR A 341 15.27 1.00 7.82
C THR A 341 16.34 1.98 8.28
N ARG A 342 16.29 3.26 7.86
CA ARG A 342 17.18 4.28 8.38
C ARG A 342 16.87 4.63 9.83
N TRP A 343 15.61 4.48 10.23
CA TRP A 343 15.14 4.67 11.59
C TRP A 343 15.53 3.54 12.52
N HIS A 344 15.69 2.33 11.98
CA HIS A 344 16.21 1.18 12.72
C HIS A 344 17.72 1.32 13.00
N ARG A 345 18.48 1.96 12.11
CA ARG A 345 19.94 2.06 12.23
C ARG A 345 20.39 2.98 13.35
N ASP A 346 19.65 4.04 13.65
CA ASP A 346 20.05 5.04 14.65
C ASP A 346 19.62 4.67 16.09
N GLY A 347 18.91 3.57 16.29
CA GLY A 347 18.49 3.06 17.60
C GLY A 347 17.52 3.95 18.40
N LYS A 348 17.26 5.16 17.92
CA LYS A 348 16.49 6.20 18.65
C LYS A 348 14.99 5.92 18.74
N PHE A 349 14.44 5.13 17.81
CA PHE A 349 12.99 4.90 17.67
C PHE A 349 12.52 3.54 18.19
N TYR A 350 13.42 2.75 18.79
CA TYR A 350 13.11 1.46 19.41
C TYR A 350 13.49 1.42 20.89
N THR A 351 13.43 2.57 21.58
CA THR A 351 13.53 2.61 23.02
C THR A 351 12.16 2.37 23.66
N ASP A 352 12.15 1.84 24.87
CA ASP A 352 10.89 1.61 25.61
C ASP A 352 10.17 2.94 25.88
N GLU A 353 10.91 4.03 26.09
CA GLU A 353 10.38 5.37 26.27
C GLU A 353 9.67 5.87 25.01
N PHE A 354 10.23 5.62 23.82
CA PHE A 354 9.61 6.03 22.57
C PHE A 354 8.34 5.22 22.29
N ARG A 355 8.37 3.92 22.52
CA ARG A 355 7.19 3.05 22.40
C ARG A 355 6.08 3.42 23.39
N GLN A 356 6.46 3.77 24.63
CA GLN A 356 5.51 4.28 25.62
C GLN A 356 4.91 5.62 25.16
N PHE A 357 5.75 6.53 24.60
CA PHE A 357 5.25 7.78 24.03
C PHE A 357 4.26 7.55 22.87
N GLU A 358 4.55 6.63 21.95
CA GLU A 358 3.61 6.27 20.87
C GLU A 358 2.29 5.76 21.45
N TYR A 359 2.33 4.85 22.42
CA TYR A 359 1.17 4.29 23.09
C TYR A 359 0.32 5.37 23.78
N ASP A 360 0.95 6.26 24.53
CA ASP A 360 0.27 7.33 25.29
C ASP A 360 -0.38 8.38 24.37
N ASN A 361 0.13 8.52 23.15
CA ASN A 361 -0.33 9.51 22.17
C ASN A 361 -1.10 8.93 20.99
N ASP A 362 -1.36 7.64 20.99
CA ASP A 362 -1.93 6.91 19.87
C ASP A 362 -3.39 7.25 19.59
N LYS A 363 -4.14 7.62 20.61
CA LYS A 363 -5.53 8.05 20.49
C LYS A 363 -5.64 9.56 20.42
N LEU A 364 -6.38 10.02 19.42
CA LEU A 364 -6.68 11.44 19.24
C LEU A 364 -7.78 11.89 20.21
N SER A 365 -7.68 13.13 20.70
CA SER A 365 -8.82 13.79 21.35
C SER A 365 -9.95 14.04 20.34
N ASP A 366 -11.16 14.31 20.82
CA ASP A 366 -12.33 14.57 19.96
C ASP A 366 -12.08 15.74 18.98
N GLU A 367 -11.41 16.80 19.43
CA GLU A 367 -11.06 17.94 18.60
C GLU A 367 -10.02 17.58 17.52
N GLN A 368 -8.96 16.85 17.91
CA GLN A 368 -7.96 16.35 16.98
C GLN A 368 -8.58 15.40 15.96
N LEU A 369 -9.42 14.47 16.38
CA LEU A 369 -10.11 13.52 15.52
C LEU A 369 -11.00 14.23 14.50
N LYS A 370 -11.80 15.21 14.94
CA LYS A 370 -12.65 16.01 14.05
C LYS A 370 -11.81 16.73 12.97
N ASN A 371 -10.76 17.43 13.38
CA ASN A 371 -9.87 18.12 12.43
C ASN A 371 -9.17 17.16 11.47
N ALA A 372 -8.70 16.01 11.98
CA ALA A 372 -8.05 14.98 11.19
C ALA A 372 -8.97 14.41 10.11
N ILE A 373 -10.22 14.11 10.45
CA ILE A 373 -11.22 13.61 9.49
C ILE A 373 -11.51 14.63 8.39
N GLU A 374 -11.60 15.92 8.73
CA GLU A 374 -11.78 16.96 7.72
C GLU A 374 -10.61 17.02 6.74
N LEU A 375 -9.37 16.97 7.23
CA LEU A 375 -8.17 16.93 6.38
C LEU A 375 -8.06 15.62 5.60
N LEU A 376 -8.39 14.48 6.22
CA LEU A 376 -8.39 13.17 5.56
C LEU A 376 -9.33 13.14 4.36
N ARG A 377 -10.53 13.70 4.49
CA ARG A 377 -11.47 13.80 3.36
C ARG A 377 -10.87 14.56 2.18
N LEU A 378 -10.20 15.68 2.42
CA LEU A 378 -9.53 16.45 1.37
C LEU A 378 -8.36 15.68 0.75
N ALA A 379 -7.56 14.99 1.56
CA ALA A 379 -6.47 14.15 1.08
C ALA A 379 -6.99 13.02 0.19
N MET A 380 -8.07 12.32 0.61
CA MET A 380 -8.70 11.28 -0.17
C MET A 380 -9.32 11.80 -1.48
N VAL A 381 -9.92 13.00 -1.49
CA VAL A 381 -10.39 13.62 -2.73
C VAL A 381 -9.24 13.82 -3.72
N ILE A 382 -8.09 14.32 -3.27
CA ILE A 382 -6.92 14.48 -4.15
C ILE A 382 -6.39 13.11 -4.56
N GLN A 383 -6.25 12.15 -3.64
CA GLN A 383 -5.80 10.78 -3.93
C GLN A 383 -6.64 10.10 -5.00
N TYR A 384 -7.96 10.22 -4.90
CA TYR A 384 -8.90 9.53 -5.81
C TYR A 384 -9.01 10.17 -7.19
N PHE A 385 -8.75 11.47 -7.32
CA PHE A 385 -9.10 12.18 -8.57
C PHE A 385 -7.91 12.87 -9.25
N TYR A 386 -6.75 13.02 -8.57
CA TYR A 386 -5.63 13.78 -9.12
C TYR A 386 -4.81 12.94 -10.11
N ILE A 387 -3.85 12.14 -9.65
CA ILE A 387 -2.98 11.31 -10.50
C ILE A 387 -2.62 10.03 -9.74
N GLY A 388 -2.42 8.94 -10.47
CA GLY A 388 -2.17 7.62 -9.91
C GLY A 388 -3.45 6.84 -9.56
N SER A 389 -3.25 5.62 -9.09
CA SER A 389 -4.28 4.71 -8.60
C SER A 389 -4.36 4.80 -7.07
N PRO A 390 -5.53 5.14 -6.49
CA PRO A 390 -5.67 5.18 -5.05
C PRO A 390 -5.55 3.78 -4.46
N CYS A 391 -4.79 3.68 -3.38
CA CYS A 391 -4.69 2.47 -2.58
C CYS A 391 -5.10 2.80 -1.14
N LEU A 392 -6.17 2.17 -0.66
CA LEU A 392 -6.63 2.27 0.71
C LEU A 392 -5.91 1.22 1.56
N TYR A 393 -5.37 1.62 2.68
CA TYR A 393 -4.92 0.68 3.71
C TYR A 393 -6.12 0.29 4.59
N TYR A 394 -6.28 -1.00 4.90
CA TYR A 394 -7.43 -1.51 5.65
C TYR A 394 -7.70 -0.71 6.93
N GLY A 395 -8.96 -0.38 7.15
CA GLY A 395 -9.41 0.35 8.34
C GLY A 395 -9.28 1.88 8.26
N THR A 396 -8.64 2.44 7.22
CA THR A 396 -8.57 3.89 7.02
C THR A 396 -9.95 4.46 6.73
N GLU A 397 -10.79 3.72 6.00
CA GLU A 397 -12.18 4.06 5.68
C GLU A 397 -13.12 4.08 6.89
N ILE A 398 -12.73 3.43 7.98
CA ILE A 398 -13.46 3.43 9.24
C ILE A 398 -12.77 4.24 10.34
N GLY A 399 -11.69 4.96 10.00
CA GLY A 399 -11.00 5.86 10.90
C GLY A 399 -10.13 5.17 11.95
N MET A 400 -9.54 4.02 11.63
CA MET A 400 -8.56 3.39 12.51
C MET A 400 -7.35 4.29 12.73
N GLN A 401 -6.89 4.34 13.99
CA GLN A 401 -5.76 5.12 14.44
C GLN A 401 -4.58 4.20 14.79
N GLY A 402 -3.37 4.74 14.73
CA GLY A 402 -2.16 4.04 15.12
C GLY A 402 -0.90 4.75 14.66
N PHE A 403 0.10 4.80 15.55
CA PHE A 403 1.46 5.16 15.16
C PHE A 403 2.06 4.05 14.30
N LYS A 404 3.38 3.90 14.26
CA LYS A 404 4.05 2.87 13.49
C LYS A 404 3.81 1.47 14.04
N ASP A 405 4.33 0.47 13.35
CA ASP A 405 4.34 -0.91 13.82
C ASP A 405 4.74 -1.01 15.31
N PRO A 406 3.92 -1.67 16.15
CA PRO A 406 2.76 -2.50 15.83
C PRO A 406 1.40 -1.75 15.84
N PHE A 407 1.33 -0.49 16.21
CA PHE A 407 0.09 0.25 16.45
C PHE A 407 -0.74 0.47 15.16
N ASN A 408 -0.08 0.66 14.01
CA ASN A 408 -0.75 0.77 12.71
C ASN A 408 -1.32 -0.57 12.18
N ARG A 409 -0.98 -1.70 12.85
CA ARG A 409 -1.33 -3.07 12.45
C ARG A 409 -2.33 -3.74 13.39
N ARG A 410 -3.20 -2.96 14.06
CA ARG A 410 -4.32 -3.49 14.86
C ARG A 410 -5.30 -4.25 13.99
N CYS A 411 -6.01 -5.22 14.59
CA CYS A 411 -7.06 -5.93 13.88
C CYS A 411 -8.15 -4.99 13.38
N MET A 412 -8.69 -5.30 12.21
CA MET A 412 -9.86 -4.61 11.67
C MET A 412 -11.01 -4.70 12.65
N ASP A 413 -11.58 -3.56 12.98
CA ASP A 413 -12.72 -3.50 13.85
C ASP A 413 -14.01 -3.69 13.04
N TRP A 414 -14.57 -4.90 13.13
CA TRP A 414 -15.82 -5.30 12.49
C TRP A 414 -17.05 -5.07 13.36
N THR A 415 -16.92 -4.35 14.47
CA THR A 415 -18.07 -4.04 15.32
C THR A 415 -19.05 -3.12 14.58
N ASP A 416 -20.33 -3.20 14.97
CA ASP A 416 -21.43 -2.56 14.25
C ASP A 416 -21.20 -1.04 14.10
N GLU A 417 -21.05 -0.58 12.86
CA GLU A 417 -20.85 0.81 12.45
C GLU A 417 -22.01 1.73 12.86
N LYS A 418 -23.19 1.16 13.16
CA LYS A 418 -24.40 1.92 13.50
C LYS A 418 -24.29 2.69 14.83
N ASN A 419 -23.36 2.28 15.69
CA ASN A 419 -23.19 2.89 17.01
C ASN A 419 -22.19 4.05 17.04
N ASP A 420 -21.35 4.23 15.99
CA ASP A 420 -20.42 5.35 15.86
C ASP A 420 -20.77 6.21 14.63
N ALA A 421 -21.41 7.36 14.91
CA ALA A 421 -21.83 8.27 13.83
C ALA A 421 -20.65 8.88 13.04
N THR A 422 -19.48 9.02 13.66
CA THR A 422 -18.28 9.57 13.00
C THR A 422 -17.69 8.56 12.03
N ARG A 423 -17.56 7.33 12.47
CA ARG A 423 -17.09 6.18 11.70
C ARG A 423 -18.01 5.93 10.50
N SER A 424 -19.34 5.87 10.73
CA SER A 424 -20.34 5.68 9.68
C SER A 424 -20.29 6.80 8.62
N LYS A 425 -20.05 8.05 9.04
CA LYS A 425 -19.92 9.19 8.12
C LYS A 425 -18.66 9.10 7.25
N LEU A 426 -17.54 8.68 7.83
CA LEU A 426 -16.29 8.51 7.07
C LEU A 426 -16.41 7.34 6.09
N PHE A 427 -16.93 6.19 6.53
CA PHE A 427 -17.19 5.04 5.68
C PHE A 427 -18.09 5.39 4.49
N ASN A 428 -19.23 6.01 4.74
CA ASN A 428 -20.15 6.45 3.68
C ASN A 428 -19.50 7.44 2.72
N PHE A 429 -18.63 8.31 3.21
CA PHE A 429 -17.85 9.21 2.35
C PHE A 429 -16.92 8.43 1.41
N VAL A 430 -16.19 7.41 1.90
CA VAL A 430 -15.31 6.58 1.06
C VAL A 430 -16.13 5.76 0.04
N VAL A 431 -17.29 5.23 0.43
CA VAL A 431 -18.23 4.58 -0.50
C VAL A 431 -18.63 5.54 -1.63
N GLN A 432 -18.93 6.80 -1.30
CA GLN A 432 -19.27 7.79 -2.33
C GLN A 432 -18.08 8.14 -3.22
N LEU A 433 -16.86 8.25 -2.67
CA LEU A 433 -15.64 8.45 -3.47
C LEU A 433 -15.45 7.33 -4.49
N GLY A 434 -15.55 6.07 -4.05
CA GLY A 434 -15.43 4.91 -4.94
C GLY A 434 -16.48 4.92 -6.05
N ARG A 435 -17.74 5.17 -5.69
CA ARG A 435 -18.84 5.28 -6.68
C ARG A 435 -18.60 6.41 -7.68
N PHE A 436 -18.18 7.58 -7.19
CA PHE A 436 -17.97 8.75 -8.03
C PHE A 436 -16.77 8.58 -8.97
N ARG A 437 -15.70 7.91 -8.50
CA ARG A 437 -14.55 7.56 -9.33
C ARG A 437 -14.94 6.69 -10.53
N LYS A 438 -15.90 5.77 -10.38
CA LYS A 438 -16.39 4.90 -11.48
C LYS A 438 -17.16 5.64 -12.57
N LEU A 439 -17.54 6.89 -12.34
CA LEU A 439 -18.23 7.71 -13.35
C LEU A 439 -17.27 8.37 -14.35
N PHE A 440 -15.95 8.26 -14.12
CA PHE A 440 -14.94 8.88 -14.99
C PHE A 440 -13.88 7.84 -15.36
N ASP A 441 -13.53 7.78 -16.65
CA ASP A 441 -12.52 6.85 -17.14
C ASP A 441 -11.10 7.36 -16.84
N PHE A 442 -10.49 6.84 -15.77
CA PHE A 442 -9.13 7.19 -15.37
C PHE A 442 -8.05 6.49 -16.20
N SER A 443 -8.37 5.38 -16.89
CA SER A 443 -7.40 4.66 -17.73
C SER A 443 -6.94 5.54 -18.89
N ASN A 444 -7.86 6.23 -19.53
CA ASN A 444 -7.62 7.13 -20.67
C ASN A 444 -7.46 8.60 -20.27
N ALA A 445 -7.53 8.92 -18.99
CA ALA A 445 -7.51 10.29 -18.52
C ALA A 445 -6.19 11.01 -18.86
N GLU A 446 -6.32 12.21 -19.39
CA GLU A 446 -5.19 13.13 -19.56
C GLU A 446 -4.57 13.48 -18.21
N PHE A 447 -3.36 14.02 -18.22
CA PHE A 447 -2.73 14.53 -17.00
C PHE A 447 -3.56 15.66 -16.37
N PRO A 448 -3.53 15.81 -15.05
CA PRO A 448 -4.27 16.88 -14.39
C PRO A 448 -3.73 18.26 -14.81
N ASN A 449 -4.65 19.17 -15.09
CA ASN A 449 -4.37 20.57 -15.32
C ASN A 449 -4.76 21.37 -14.07
N VAL A 450 -3.78 21.90 -13.34
CA VAL A 450 -4.01 22.70 -12.13
C VAL A 450 -4.42 24.11 -12.54
N VAL A 451 -5.69 24.46 -12.28
CA VAL A 451 -6.32 25.72 -12.68
C VAL A 451 -6.30 26.80 -11.61
N ALA A 452 -6.20 26.41 -10.33
CA ALA A 452 -5.97 27.34 -9.22
C ALA A 452 -5.27 26.65 -8.06
N ARG A 453 -4.34 27.35 -7.42
CA ARG A 453 -3.70 26.91 -6.20
C ARG A 453 -3.17 28.09 -5.39
N ASP A 454 -3.26 27.96 -4.09
CA ASP A 454 -2.56 28.76 -3.09
C ASP A 454 -2.36 27.90 -1.81
N SER A 455 -2.05 28.48 -0.68
CA SER A 455 -1.87 27.73 0.57
C SER A 455 -3.17 27.16 1.15
N GLU A 456 -4.33 27.51 0.64
CA GLU A 456 -5.63 27.04 1.15
C GLU A 456 -6.41 26.25 0.11
N VAL A 457 -6.28 26.58 -1.18
CA VAL A 457 -7.09 26.03 -2.26
C VAL A 457 -6.23 25.27 -3.26
N PHE A 458 -6.76 24.14 -3.73
CA PHE A 458 -6.19 23.39 -4.84
C PHE A 458 -7.30 22.94 -5.79
N CYS A 459 -7.24 23.43 -7.03
CA CYS A 459 -8.23 23.13 -8.07
C CYS A 459 -7.55 22.61 -9.32
N PHE A 460 -8.14 21.57 -9.92
CA PHE A 460 -7.64 20.99 -11.16
C PHE A 460 -8.77 20.42 -12.03
N THR A 461 -8.47 20.25 -13.30
CA THR A 461 -9.31 19.54 -14.26
C THR A 461 -8.58 18.32 -14.81
N ARG A 462 -9.34 17.32 -15.25
CA ARG A 462 -8.87 16.19 -16.07
C ARG A 462 -9.86 15.95 -17.19
N LYS A 463 -9.36 15.44 -18.33
CA LYS A 463 -10.19 15.06 -19.48
C LYS A 463 -9.99 13.59 -19.80
N SER A 464 -11.07 12.92 -20.21
CA SER A 464 -11.06 11.56 -20.76
C SER A 464 -12.16 11.48 -21.83
N GLY A 465 -11.75 11.41 -23.12
CA GLY A 465 -12.66 11.55 -24.24
C GLY A 465 -13.44 12.87 -24.19
N GLU A 466 -14.76 12.79 -24.23
CA GLU A 466 -15.64 13.95 -24.14
C GLU A 466 -15.96 14.41 -22.71
N HIS A 467 -15.55 13.59 -21.70
CA HIS A 467 -15.82 13.91 -20.30
C HIS A 467 -14.75 14.82 -19.71
N THR A 468 -15.17 15.78 -18.93
CA THR A 468 -14.30 16.63 -18.13
C THR A 468 -14.64 16.48 -16.65
N LEU A 469 -13.61 16.24 -15.84
CA LEU A 469 -13.65 16.24 -14.40
C LEU A 469 -13.07 17.56 -13.87
N PHE A 470 -13.79 18.22 -12.97
CA PHE A 470 -13.29 19.36 -12.19
C PHE A 470 -13.29 18.99 -10.71
N VAL A 471 -12.19 19.28 -10.02
CA VAL A 471 -12.03 19.06 -8.59
C VAL A 471 -11.48 20.31 -7.92
N ALA A 472 -12.07 20.67 -6.79
CA ALA A 472 -11.59 21.77 -5.94
C ALA A 472 -11.63 21.33 -4.47
N VAL A 473 -10.58 21.68 -3.71
CA VAL A 473 -10.51 21.50 -2.26
C VAL A 473 -10.13 22.82 -1.58
N ASN A 474 -10.73 23.09 -0.43
CA ASN A 474 -10.40 24.22 0.44
C ASN A 474 -9.99 23.67 1.82
N ARG A 475 -8.70 23.71 2.14
CA ARG A 475 -8.18 23.33 3.45
C ARG A 475 -8.19 24.47 4.47
N GLY A 476 -8.49 25.68 4.01
CA GLY A 476 -8.43 26.90 4.80
C GLY A 476 -9.46 26.99 5.91
N LYS A 477 -9.44 28.13 6.59
CA LYS A 477 -10.38 28.50 7.67
C LYS A 477 -11.44 29.50 7.21
N THR A 478 -11.35 29.96 5.96
CA THR A 478 -12.25 30.95 5.36
C THR A 478 -12.96 30.35 4.14
N GLU A 479 -14.09 30.91 3.79
CA GLU A 479 -14.75 30.58 2.53
C GLU A 479 -13.92 31.05 1.33
N ARG A 480 -14.06 30.35 0.22
CA ARG A 480 -13.34 30.64 -1.03
C ARG A 480 -14.32 30.60 -2.20
N ILE A 481 -14.35 31.69 -2.96
CA ILE A 481 -15.13 31.77 -4.18
C ILE A 481 -14.32 31.16 -5.33
N LEU A 482 -14.87 30.15 -5.98
CA LEU A 482 -14.27 29.47 -7.11
C LEU A 482 -14.53 30.26 -8.41
N LYS A 483 -13.66 31.23 -8.70
CA LYS A 483 -13.73 31.99 -9.97
C LYS A 483 -13.29 31.15 -11.19
N VAL A 484 -12.75 29.96 -10.93
CA VAL A 484 -12.09 29.09 -11.91
C VAL A 484 -12.93 27.87 -12.33
N VAL A 485 -14.19 27.80 -11.90
CA VAL A 485 -15.11 26.78 -12.43
C VAL A 485 -15.26 27.02 -13.92
N PRO A 486 -14.82 26.09 -14.79
CA PRO A 486 -14.91 26.29 -16.24
C PRO A 486 -16.34 26.56 -16.68
N GLU A 487 -16.52 27.46 -17.68
CA GLU A 487 -17.83 27.85 -18.20
C GLU A 487 -18.68 26.63 -18.60
N GLU A 488 -18.03 25.58 -19.12
CA GLU A 488 -18.69 24.34 -19.53
C GLU A 488 -19.47 23.66 -18.39
N PHE A 489 -19.08 23.88 -17.12
CA PHE A 489 -19.78 23.31 -15.95
C PHE A 489 -20.92 24.20 -15.43
N LYS A 490 -21.09 25.41 -15.95
CA LYS A 490 -22.14 26.31 -15.47
C LYS A 490 -23.53 25.93 -16.01
N ASN A 491 -23.59 25.26 -17.15
CA ASN A 491 -24.86 25.00 -17.86
C ASN A 491 -25.25 23.51 -17.91
N GLU A 492 -24.30 22.59 -17.82
CA GLU A 492 -24.54 21.15 -17.94
C GLU A 492 -23.62 20.36 -17.00
N VAL A 493 -24.15 19.94 -15.86
CA VAL A 493 -23.45 19.07 -14.90
C VAL A 493 -24.11 17.69 -14.96
N THR A 494 -23.32 16.65 -15.27
CA THR A 494 -23.82 15.27 -15.29
C THR A 494 -23.87 14.69 -13.88
N SER A 495 -22.83 14.94 -13.07
CA SER A 495 -22.74 14.44 -11.71
C SER A 495 -21.95 15.38 -10.80
N THR A 496 -22.40 15.51 -9.57
CA THR A 496 -21.76 16.36 -8.55
C THR A 496 -21.63 15.61 -7.23
N PHE A 497 -20.45 15.70 -6.60
CA PHE A 497 -20.22 15.27 -5.23
C PHE A 497 -19.48 16.38 -4.47
N SER A 498 -20.07 16.86 -3.39
CA SER A 498 -19.52 17.98 -2.64
C SER A 498 -19.76 17.86 -1.13
N TYR A 499 -18.95 18.56 -0.39
CA TYR A 499 -19.09 18.77 1.06
C TYR A 499 -18.68 20.20 1.40
N ASN A 500 -19.45 20.87 2.24
CA ASN A 500 -19.22 22.28 2.56
C ASN A 500 -19.05 23.14 1.28
N CYS A 501 -20.00 23.06 0.37
CA CYS A 501 -20.00 23.81 -0.89
C CYS A 501 -21.37 24.43 -1.13
N ILE A 502 -21.43 25.69 -1.53
CA ILE A 502 -22.64 26.45 -1.84
C ILE A 502 -22.64 26.79 -3.32
N ASP A 503 -23.73 26.45 -3.99
CA ASP A 503 -24.02 26.79 -5.40
C ASP A 503 -22.89 26.45 -6.38
N LEU A 504 -22.12 25.36 -6.11
CA LEU A 504 -20.96 24.91 -6.89
C LEU A 504 -19.86 25.97 -7.10
N GLN A 505 -19.89 27.06 -6.36
CA GLN A 505 -18.98 28.19 -6.53
C GLN A 505 -18.28 28.63 -5.25
N ILE A 506 -18.85 28.36 -4.10
CA ILE A 506 -18.31 28.80 -2.81
C ILE A 506 -17.94 27.57 -1.99
N LEU A 507 -16.64 27.37 -1.77
CA LEU A 507 -16.14 26.36 -0.85
C LEU A 507 -15.99 26.95 0.55
N LEU A 508 -16.76 26.44 1.49
CA LEU A 508 -16.62 26.72 2.92
C LEU A 508 -15.33 26.09 3.47
N PRO A 509 -14.91 26.43 4.68
CA PRO A 509 -13.76 25.79 5.33
C PRO A 509 -13.84 24.27 5.29
N LYS A 510 -12.72 23.61 4.94
CA LYS A 510 -12.62 22.15 4.82
C LYS A 510 -13.62 21.54 3.81
N GLY A 511 -14.02 22.34 2.82
CA GLY A 511 -14.93 21.92 1.77
C GLY A 511 -14.22 21.34 0.54
N PHE A 512 -14.98 20.55 -0.24
CA PHE A 512 -14.57 20.09 -1.56
C PHE A 512 -15.74 20.10 -2.54
N LEU A 513 -15.40 20.12 -3.83
CA LEU A 513 -16.33 20.01 -4.95
C LEU A 513 -15.70 19.13 -6.03
N ILE A 514 -16.47 18.17 -6.51
CA ILE A 514 -16.14 17.30 -7.64
C ILE A 514 -17.29 17.38 -8.62
N ILE A 515 -17.02 17.69 -9.88
CA ILE A 515 -18.01 17.78 -10.95
C ILE A 515 -17.51 16.96 -12.14
N ILE A 516 -18.41 16.18 -12.73
CA ILE A 516 -18.18 15.47 -13.99
C ILE A 516 -19.22 15.97 -15.01
N LYS A 517 -18.73 16.31 -16.20
CA LYS A 517 -19.54 16.63 -17.38
C LYS A 517 -19.22 15.65 -18.49
#